data_e878b8e840e2ba5ad9869ba7dabb8f87
#
_entry.id   e878b8e840e2ba5ad9869ba7dabb8f87
#
_cell.length_a   1.000
_cell.length_b   1.000
_cell.length_c   1.000
_cell.angle_alpha   90.00
_cell.angle_beta   90.00
_cell.angle_gamma   90.00
#
_symmetry.space_group_name_H-M   'P 1'
#
loop_
_entity.id
_entity.type
_entity.pdbx_description
1 polymer ?
#
loop_
_entity_poly.entity_id
_entity_poly.type
_entity_poly.pdbx_seq_one_letter_code
_entity_poly.pdbx_strand_id
1 'polypeptide(L)' 'MADQIRHRYVTIQQTAEYLGVTTRTVRLMIADGRLRAYRSGNRLVRLRISDIDAAMQPYGGAA' A
#
# COMPACT_ATOMS: atom_id res chain seq x y z
N MET A 1 5.90 -15.03 12.01
CA MET A 1 4.68 -14.91 11.21
C MET A 1 4.33 -13.47 10.95
N ALA A 2 4.17 -12.69 11.98
CA ALA A 2 3.82 -11.30 11.77
C ALA A 2 4.84 -10.57 10.93
N ASP A 3 6.12 -10.88 11.12
CA ASP A 3 7.15 -10.20 10.36
C ASP A 3 7.05 -10.54 8.89
N GLN A 4 6.70 -11.77 8.56
CA GLN A 4 6.59 -12.16 7.18
C GLN A 4 5.44 -11.42 6.51
N ILE A 5 4.35 -11.19 7.24
CA ILE A 5 3.23 -10.47 6.70
C ILE A 5 3.62 -9.03 6.41
N ARG A 6 4.37 -8.40 7.31
CA ARG A 6 4.76 -7.01 7.12
C ARG A 6 5.67 -6.80 5.93
N HIS A 7 6.52 -7.78 5.63
CA HIS A 7 7.45 -7.64 4.53
C HIS A 7 6.92 -8.28 3.26
N ARG A 8 5.68 -8.72 3.30
CA ARG A 8 5.09 -9.37 2.15
C ARG A 8 4.69 -8.34 1.10
N TYR A 9 4.81 -8.74 -0.15
CA TYR A 9 4.32 -7.93 -1.24
C TYR A 9 2.87 -8.29 -1.52
N VAL A 10 2.06 -7.31 -1.83
CA VAL A 10 0.65 -7.49 -2.11
C VAL A 10 0.29 -6.77 -3.40
N THR A 11 -0.82 -7.16 -4.00
CA THR A 11 -1.29 -6.54 -5.23
C THR A 11 -1.99 -5.22 -4.93
N ILE A 12 -2.26 -4.46 -5.99
CA ILE A 12 -3.06 -3.24 -5.84
C ILE A 12 -4.44 -3.58 -5.28
N GLN A 13 -5.04 -4.67 -5.75
CA GLN A 13 -6.35 -5.07 -5.25
C GLN A 13 -6.30 -5.44 -3.77
N GLN A 14 -5.28 -6.19 -3.37
CA GLN A 14 -5.12 -6.54 -1.98
C GLN A 14 -4.88 -5.30 -1.12
N THR A 15 -4.13 -4.33 -1.65
CA THR A 15 -3.91 -3.08 -0.96
C THR A 15 -5.23 -2.33 -0.75
N ALA A 16 -6.06 -2.31 -1.78
CA ALA A 16 -7.36 -1.65 -1.69
C ALA A 16 -8.22 -2.30 -0.62
N GLU A 17 -8.22 -3.62 -0.56
CA GLU A 17 -8.97 -4.34 0.47
C GLU A 17 -8.42 -4.07 1.85
N TYR A 18 -7.11 -4.05 1.96
CA TYR A 18 -6.45 -3.80 3.23
C TYR A 18 -6.78 -2.41 3.77
N LEU A 19 -6.85 -1.43 2.90
CA LEU A 19 -7.13 -0.06 3.30
C LEU A 19 -8.62 0.28 3.28
N GLY A 20 -9.44 -0.59 2.71
CA GLY A 20 -10.87 -0.31 2.62
C GLY A 20 -11.20 0.75 1.58
N VAL A 21 -10.45 0.80 0.50
CA VAL A 21 -10.68 1.79 -0.56
C VAL A 21 -10.76 1.07 -1.90
N THR A 22 -11.00 1.81 -2.96
CA THR A 22 -11.05 1.22 -4.29
C THR A 22 -9.66 1.11 -4.88
N THR A 23 -9.50 0.27 -5.89
CA THR A 23 -8.22 0.15 -6.58
C THR A 23 -7.87 1.46 -7.26
N ARG A 24 -8.86 2.20 -7.71
CA ARG A 24 -8.61 3.50 -8.31
C ARG A 24 -7.94 4.43 -7.31
N THR A 25 -8.43 4.44 -6.08
CA THR A 25 -7.85 5.27 -5.04
C THR A 25 -6.41 4.86 -4.77
N VAL A 26 -6.13 3.56 -4.73
CA VAL A 26 -4.77 3.08 -4.52
C VAL A 26 -3.86 3.58 -5.65
N ARG A 27 -4.32 3.50 -6.89
CA ARG A 27 -3.51 3.96 -8.01
C ARG A 27 -3.24 5.45 -7.94
N LEU A 28 -4.21 6.23 -7.50
CA LEU A 28 -4.01 7.66 -7.31
C LEU A 28 -2.99 7.94 -6.21
N MET A 29 -3.03 7.18 -5.14
CA MET A 29 -2.07 7.36 -4.06
C MET A 29 -0.65 7.02 -4.52
N ILE A 30 -0.51 6.03 -5.38
CA ILE A 30 0.79 5.70 -5.96
C ILE A 30 1.24 6.84 -6.86
N ALA A 31 0.35 7.35 -7.70
CA ALA A 31 0.69 8.42 -8.63
C ALA A 31 1.08 9.70 -7.89
N ASP A 32 0.47 9.94 -6.74
CA ASP A 32 0.78 11.11 -5.94
C ASP A 32 2.05 10.95 -5.11
N GLY A 33 2.63 9.76 -5.11
CA GLY A 33 3.82 9.52 -4.30
C GLY A 33 3.52 9.19 -2.85
N ARG A 34 2.25 9.02 -2.50
CA ARG A 34 1.89 8.70 -1.12
C ARG A 34 2.11 7.24 -0.77
N LEU A 35 2.03 6.36 -1.76
CA LEU A 35 2.31 4.95 -1.60
C LEU A 35 3.42 4.57 -2.53
N ARG A 36 4.38 3.80 -2.03
CA ARG A 36 5.47 3.30 -2.83
C ARG A 36 5.06 1.98 -3.46
N ALA A 37 5.23 1.88 -4.75
CA ALA A 37 4.94 0.65 -5.47
C ALA A 37 6.22 0.11 -6.08
N TYR A 38 6.30 -1.19 -6.21
CA TYR A 38 7.47 -1.87 -6.76
C TYR A 38 7.05 -2.61 -8.00
N ARG A 39 7.91 -2.61 -9.00
CA ARG A 39 7.61 -3.29 -10.24
C ARG A 39 8.57 -4.45 -10.43
N SER A 40 8.01 -5.58 -10.77
CA SER A 40 8.80 -6.75 -11.09
C SER A 40 8.56 -7.05 -12.57
N GLY A 41 9.60 -6.95 -13.38
CA GLY A 41 9.46 -7.12 -14.82
C GLY A 41 8.69 -5.95 -15.42
N ASN A 42 7.91 -6.23 -16.45
CA ASN A 42 7.22 -5.18 -17.17
C ASN A 42 5.83 -4.86 -16.66
N ARG A 43 5.22 -5.77 -15.96
CA ARG A 43 3.81 -5.62 -15.65
C ARG A 43 3.43 -5.77 -14.21
N LEU A 44 4.21 -6.52 -13.46
CA LEU A 44 3.81 -6.83 -12.10
C LEU A 44 4.09 -5.65 -11.20
N VAL A 45 3.03 -5.13 -10.59
CA VAL A 45 3.14 -4.05 -9.64
C VAL A 45 2.74 -4.59 -8.28
N ARG A 46 3.57 -4.35 -7.28
CA ARG A 46 3.31 -4.84 -5.94
C ARG A 46 3.64 -3.76 -4.94
N LEU A 47 3.00 -3.84 -3.78
CA LEU A 47 3.28 -2.93 -2.68
C LEU A 47 3.70 -3.77 -1.49
N ARG A 48 4.42 -3.17 -0.56
CA ARG A 48 4.79 -3.86 0.67
C ARG A 48 3.88 -3.37 1.77
N ILE A 49 3.40 -4.28 2.59
CA ILE A 49 2.51 -3.92 3.68
C ILE A 49 3.18 -2.93 4.63
N SER A 50 4.47 -3.12 4.89
CA SER A 50 5.19 -2.18 5.76
C SER A 50 5.19 -0.77 5.20
N ASP A 51 5.29 -0.62 3.87
CA ASP A 51 5.24 0.70 3.26
C ASP A 51 3.84 1.29 3.33
N ILE A 52 2.82 0.45 3.17
CA ILE A 52 1.44 0.89 3.27
C ILE A 52 1.16 1.41 4.67
N ASP A 53 1.57 0.65 5.67
CA ASP A 53 1.36 1.07 7.05
C ASP A 53 2.12 2.35 7.38
N ALA A 54 3.33 2.48 6.85
CA ALA A 54 4.14 3.67 7.10
C ALA A 54 3.53 4.91 6.46
N ALA A 55 2.75 4.74 5.40
CA ALA A 55 2.11 5.86 4.73
C ALA A 55 0.86 6.33 5.45
N MET A 56 0.33 5.52 6.35
CA MET A 56 -0.87 5.90 7.06
C MET A 56 -0.50 6.82 8.21
N GLN A 57 -1.36 7.80 8.46
CA GLN A 57 -1.12 8.73 9.54
C GLN A 57 -2.34 8.80 10.44
N PRO A 58 -2.15 8.99 11.73
CA PRO A 58 -3.28 9.12 12.63
C PRO A 58 -4.14 10.31 12.22
N TYR A 59 -5.43 10.13 12.25
CA TYR A 59 -6.35 11.19 11.90
C TYR A 59 -6.86 11.84 13.16
N GLY A 60 -6.69 13.15 13.21
CA GLY A 60 -7.26 13.92 14.32
C GLY A 60 -6.55 13.74 15.61
N GLY A 61 -5.86 12.81 15.77
CA GLY A 61 -5.33 12.55 17.03
C GLY A 61 -4.44 13.55 17.54
N ALA A 62 -3.92 14.16 16.89
CA ALA A 62 -3.10 15.03 17.45
C ALA A 62 -3.40 15.78 18.24
N ALA A 63 -4.24 15.61 18.05
CA ALA A 63 -4.53 16.58 18.86
C ALA A 63 -3.65 16.58 19.53
#